data_507031fe11d670a119efc13df1cfb033
#
_entry.id   507031fe11d670a119efc13df1cfb033
#
_cell.length_a   1.000
_cell.length_b   1.000
_cell.length_c   1.000
_cell.angle_alpha   90.00
_cell.angle_beta   90.00
_cell.angle_gamma   90.00
#
_symmetry.space_group_name_H-M   'P 1'
#
loop_
_entity.id
_entity.type
_entity.pdbx_description
1 polymer ?
#
loop_
_entity_poly.entity_id
_entity_poly.type
_entity_poly.pdbx_seq_one_letter_code
_entity_poly.pdbx_strand_id
1 'polypeptide(L)'
;MATDKTVYLIYTDAVATHIELMLELGETRFGVAEPDLIKSALARPRHAAVYEKADIVRQAATLCYGLIKNHPWVGGNKRTASALTDAFLWYNGLVLTTTLPETIEMVLAVESSQWKVDEIETWLRQRVSRRELSG
;
A
#
# COMPACT_ATOMS: atom_id res chain seq x y z
N MET A 1 20.52 11.20 3.28
CA MET A 1 19.21 11.19 3.95
C MET A 1 18.37 10.06 3.43
N ALA A 2 17.69 9.33 4.30
CA ALA A 2 16.88 8.19 3.89
C ALA A 2 15.78 8.60 2.92
N THR A 3 15.16 9.75 3.15
CA THR A 3 14.07 10.25 2.30
C THR A 3 14.50 10.51 0.87
N ASP A 4 15.77 10.89 0.66
CA ASP A 4 16.27 11.18 -0.68
C ASP A 4 16.38 9.93 -1.54
N LYS A 5 16.41 8.76 -0.90
CA LYS A 5 16.54 7.48 -1.59
C LYS A 5 15.25 6.68 -1.59
N THR A 6 14.19 7.24 -1.04
CA THR A 6 12.91 6.54 -1.01
C THR A 6 12.33 6.44 -2.41
N VAL A 7 11.91 5.23 -2.76
CA VAL A 7 11.25 4.99 -4.04
C VAL A 7 9.74 5.12 -3.83
N TYR A 8 9.14 6.07 -4.52
CA TYR A 8 7.70 6.30 -4.45
C TYR A 8 7.01 5.71 -5.66
N LEU A 9 5.86 5.09 -5.44
CA LEU A 9 5.04 4.58 -6.54
C LEU A 9 4.40 5.75 -7.25
N ILE A 10 4.41 5.72 -8.58
CA ILE A 10 3.76 6.74 -9.40
C ILE A 10 2.45 6.19 -9.96
N TYR A 11 1.63 7.08 -10.50
CA TYR A 11 0.29 6.74 -10.99
C TYR A 11 0.31 5.57 -11.99
N THR A 12 1.21 5.61 -12.97
CA THR A 12 1.29 4.57 -13.99
C THR A 12 1.67 3.22 -13.40
N ASP A 13 2.54 3.19 -12.38
CA ASP A 13 2.88 1.95 -11.67
C ASP A 13 1.66 1.36 -10.98
N ALA A 14 0.89 2.21 -10.33
CA ALA A 14 -0.30 1.76 -9.60
C ALA A 14 -1.34 1.19 -10.55
N VAL A 15 -1.58 1.85 -11.66
CA VAL A 15 -2.55 1.38 -12.66
C VAL A 15 -2.08 0.07 -13.29
N ALA A 16 -0.80 -0.02 -13.66
CA ALA A 16 -0.27 -1.25 -14.25
C ALA A 16 -0.38 -2.43 -13.28
N THR A 17 -0.02 -2.21 -12.02
CA THR A 17 -0.11 -3.25 -10.98
C THR A 17 -1.56 -3.71 -10.81
N HIS A 18 -2.50 -2.77 -10.78
CA HIS A 18 -3.93 -3.09 -10.66
C HIS A 18 -4.40 -3.96 -11.81
N ILE A 19 -4.09 -3.56 -13.05
CA ILE A 19 -4.53 -4.29 -14.24
C ILE A 19 -3.94 -5.70 -14.25
N GLU A 20 -2.63 -5.82 -14.01
CA GLU A 20 -1.97 -7.13 -13.98
C GLU A 20 -2.58 -8.04 -12.92
N LEU A 21 -2.81 -7.50 -11.73
CA LEU A 21 -3.38 -8.27 -10.61
C LEU A 21 -4.78 -8.76 -10.96
N MET A 22 -5.61 -7.88 -11.51
CA MET A 22 -6.98 -8.25 -11.86
C MET A 22 -7.04 -9.31 -12.96
N LEU A 23 -6.16 -9.20 -13.95
CA LEU A 23 -6.06 -10.20 -15.02
C LEU A 23 -5.62 -11.56 -14.47
N GLU A 24 -4.62 -11.56 -13.59
CA GLU A 24 -4.15 -12.80 -12.95
C GLU A 24 -5.25 -13.48 -12.13
N LEU A 25 -6.09 -12.68 -11.48
CA LEU A 25 -7.18 -13.20 -10.65
C LEU A 25 -8.42 -13.57 -11.46
N GLY A 26 -8.41 -13.32 -12.76
CA GLY A 26 -9.56 -13.61 -13.61
C GLY A 26 -10.74 -12.67 -13.40
N GLU A 27 -10.47 -11.47 -12.88
CA GLU A 27 -11.52 -10.49 -12.64
C GLU A 27 -11.96 -9.86 -13.96
N THR A 28 -13.25 -9.59 -14.08
CA THR A 28 -13.82 -8.96 -15.27
C THR A 28 -14.22 -7.50 -15.00
N ARG A 29 -14.31 -7.11 -13.76
CA ARG A 29 -14.69 -5.76 -13.38
C ARG A 29 -13.54 -5.11 -12.65
N PHE A 30 -12.80 -4.24 -13.36
CA PHE A 30 -11.65 -3.55 -12.79
C PHE A 30 -11.34 -2.29 -13.59
N GLY A 31 -10.35 -1.55 -13.14
CA GLY A 31 -9.90 -0.32 -13.78
C GLY A 31 -10.02 0.87 -12.85
N VAL A 32 -9.70 2.03 -13.37
CA VAL A 32 -9.70 3.28 -12.62
C VAL A 32 -11.10 3.87 -12.58
N ALA A 33 -11.62 4.10 -11.37
CA ALA A 33 -12.88 4.82 -11.18
C ALA A 33 -12.62 6.28 -10.84
N GLU A 34 -11.65 6.55 -9.95
CA GLU A 34 -11.38 7.88 -9.41
C GLU A 34 -9.88 8.18 -9.49
N PRO A 35 -9.39 8.70 -10.62
CA PRO A 35 -7.94 8.95 -10.79
C PRO A 35 -7.35 9.86 -9.71
N ASP A 36 -8.07 10.90 -9.32
CA ASP A 36 -7.58 11.85 -8.32
C ASP A 36 -7.43 11.20 -6.94
N LEU A 37 -8.27 10.24 -6.62
CA LEU A 37 -8.18 9.52 -5.36
C LEU A 37 -7.00 8.55 -5.34
N ILE A 38 -6.59 8.02 -6.50
CA ILE A 38 -5.36 7.24 -6.61
C ILE A 38 -4.16 8.16 -6.32
N LYS A 39 -4.10 9.30 -7.01
CA LYS A 39 -3.01 10.25 -6.86
C LYS A 39 -2.91 10.76 -5.42
N SER A 40 -4.04 11.04 -4.81
CA SER A 40 -4.11 11.48 -3.41
C SER A 40 -3.51 10.43 -2.47
N ALA A 41 -3.88 9.16 -2.65
CA ALA A 41 -3.34 8.08 -1.82
C ALA A 41 -1.83 7.92 -2.03
N LEU A 42 -1.37 7.99 -3.29
CA LEU A 42 0.05 7.83 -3.61
C LEU A 42 0.90 8.99 -3.07
N ALA A 43 0.33 10.14 -2.81
CA ALA A 43 1.04 11.29 -2.24
C ALA A 43 1.22 11.19 -0.73
N ARG A 44 0.45 10.36 -0.04
CA ARG A 44 0.50 10.27 1.42
C ARG A 44 1.86 9.87 1.98
N PRO A 45 2.58 8.88 1.42
CA PRO A 45 3.89 8.52 1.96
C PRO A 45 4.87 9.69 1.99
N ARG A 46 4.95 10.45 0.89
CA ARG A 46 5.86 11.60 0.83
C ARG A 46 5.45 12.69 1.81
N HIS A 47 4.15 12.95 1.95
CA HIS A 47 3.66 13.92 2.93
C HIS A 47 4.05 13.50 4.35
N ALA A 48 3.90 12.22 4.68
CA ALA A 48 4.28 11.71 5.99
C ALA A 48 5.79 11.86 6.22
N ALA A 49 6.60 11.58 5.20
CA ALA A 49 8.05 11.75 5.29
C ALA A 49 8.42 13.21 5.57
N VAL A 50 7.78 14.15 4.87
CA VAL A 50 8.10 15.59 4.99
C VAL A 50 7.59 16.17 6.32
N TYR A 51 6.35 15.87 6.68
CA TYR A 51 5.70 16.56 7.81
C TYR A 51 5.82 15.81 9.13
N GLU A 52 6.02 14.49 9.11
CA GLU A 52 6.10 13.68 10.32
C GLU A 52 7.45 13.00 10.49
N LYS A 53 8.36 13.16 9.55
CA LYS A 53 9.63 12.42 9.50
C LYS A 53 9.41 10.92 9.54
N ALA A 54 8.34 10.47 8.89
CA ALA A 54 7.93 9.07 8.90
C ALA A 54 8.98 8.18 8.23
N ASP A 55 9.27 7.04 8.84
CA ASP A 55 10.10 6.02 8.22
C ASP A 55 9.29 5.26 7.17
N ILE A 56 9.93 4.29 6.50
CA ILE A 56 9.29 3.55 5.41
C ILE A 56 8.02 2.82 5.89
N VAL A 57 8.05 2.24 7.08
CA VAL A 57 6.89 1.49 7.58
C VAL A 57 5.69 2.42 7.82
N ARG A 58 5.95 3.57 8.44
CA ARG A 58 4.88 4.57 8.66
C ARG A 58 4.35 5.08 7.33
N GLN A 59 5.25 5.35 6.37
CA GLN A 59 4.86 5.78 5.03
C GLN A 59 3.97 4.73 4.35
N ALA A 60 4.35 3.45 4.45
CA ALA A 60 3.56 2.36 3.89
C ALA A 60 2.16 2.29 4.53
N ALA A 61 2.09 2.53 5.84
CA ALA A 61 0.80 2.54 6.54
C ALA A 61 -0.12 3.65 6.03
N THR A 62 0.43 4.84 5.73
CA THR A 62 -0.38 5.94 5.18
C THR A 62 -0.88 5.61 3.78
N LEU A 63 -0.06 4.96 2.97
CA LEU A 63 -0.43 4.53 1.62
C LEU A 63 -1.58 3.51 1.68
N CYS A 64 -1.41 2.50 2.51
CA CYS A 64 -2.40 1.43 2.69
C CYS A 64 -3.74 2.00 3.13
N TYR A 65 -3.72 2.86 4.14
CA TYR A 65 -4.92 3.51 4.64
C TYR A 65 -5.63 4.31 3.54
N GLY A 66 -4.87 5.13 2.82
CA GLY A 66 -5.42 5.96 1.75
C GLY A 66 -6.07 5.14 0.65
N LEU A 67 -5.41 4.08 0.20
CA LEU A 67 -5.94 3.23 -0.86
C LEU A 67 -7.19 2.48 -0.44
N ILE A 68 -7.25 1.99 0.80
CA ILE A 68 -8.42 1.28 1.30
C ILE A 68 -9.60 2.24 1.46
N LYS A 69 -9.38 3.39 2.08
CA LYS A 69 -10.47 4.33 2.38
C LYS A 69 -10.98 5.06 1.13
N ASN A 70 -10.10 5.37 0.18
CA ASN A 70 -10.48 6.11 -1.02
C ASN A 70 -11.28 5.28 -2.01
N HIS A 71 -11.13 3.96 -2.02
CA HIS A 71 -11.83 3.07 -2.94
C HIS A 71 -11.75 3.55 -4.40
N PRO A 72 -10.55 3.79 -4.94
CA PRO A 72 -10.44 4.50 -6.22
C PRO A 72 -10.59 3.61 -7.46
N TRP A 73 -10.66 2.30 -7.28
CA TRP A 73 -10.76 1.34 -8.39
C TRP A 73 -12.19 0.88 -8.59
N VAL A 74 -12.51 0.46 -9.82
CA VAL A 74 -13.84 -0.09 -10.15
C VAL A 74 -14.10 -1.36 -9.33
N GLY A 75 -13.09 -2.18 -9.15
CA GLY A 75 -13.15 -3.39 -8.33
C GLY A 75 -11.78 -3.75 -7.82
N GLY A 76 -11.69 -4.73 -6.94
CA GLY A 76 -10.41 -5.20 -6.41
C GLY A 76 -9.70 -4.22 -5.51
N ASN A 77 -10.42 -3.29 -4.88
CA ASN A 77 -9.82 -2.23 -4.06
C ASN A 77 -8.95 -2.78 -2.92
N LYS A 78 -9.43 -3.78 -2.22
CA LYS A 78 -8.72 -4.35 -1.07
C LYS A 78 -7.43 -5.06 -1.52
N ARG A 79 -7.52 -5.85 -2.57
CA ARG A 79 -6.35 -6.60 -3.08
C ARG A 79 -5.31 -5.67 -3.68
N THR A 80 -5.76 -4.65 -4.41
CA THR A 80 -4.84 -3.67 -5.00
C THR A 80 -4.14 -2.85 -3.92
N ALA A 81 -4.86 -2.44 -2.87
CA ALA A 81 -4.25 -1.71 -1.76
C ALA A 81 -3.15 -2.54 -1.10
N SER A 82 -3.41 -3.83 -0.86
CA SER A 82 -2.43 -4.73 -0.26
C SER A 82 -1.23 -4.94 -1.19
N ALA A 83 -1.46 -5.13 -2.48
CA ALA A 83 -0.39 -5.34 -3.45
C ALA A 83 0.50 -4.11 -3.58
N LEU A 84 -0.09 -2.91 -3.61
CA LEU A 84 0.69 -1.68 -3.72
C LEU A 84 1.47 -1.38 -2.43
N THR A 85 0.91 -1.69 -1.28
CA THR A 85 1.61 -1.54 -0.01
C THR A 85 2.82 -2.47 0.04
N ASP A 86 2.65 -3.73 -0.36
CA ASP A 86 3.71 -4.70 -0.44
C ASP A 86 4.82 -4.24 -1.41
N ALA A 87 4.43 -3.75 -2.59
CA ALA A 87 5.37 -3.25 -3.58
C ALA A 87 6.17 -2.06 -3.04
N PHE A 88 5.51 -1.11 -2.38
CA PHE A 88 6.18 0.04 -1.81
C PHE A 88 7.25 -0.39 -0.79
N LEU A 89 6.89 -1.32 0.09
CA LEU A 89 7.84 -1.86 1.07
C LEU A 89 9.01 -2.55 0.37
N TRP A 90 8.73 -3.38 -0.61
CA TRP A 90 9.76 -4.13 -1.34
C TRP A 90 10.76 -3.19 -2.03
N TYR A 91 10.27 -2.18 -2.74
CA TYR A 91 11.15 -1.23 -3.42
C TYR A 91 11.98 -0.41 -2.44
N ASN A 92 11.59 -0.37 -1.18
CA ASN A 92 12.30 0.37 -0.14
C ASN A 92 13.03 -0.54 0.85
N GLY A 93 13.32 -1.77 0.44
CA GLY A 93 14.21 -2.66 1.17
C GLY A 93 13.57 -3.51 2.25
N LEU A 94 12.24 -3.60 2.28
CA LEU A 94 11.52 -4.38 3.28
C LEU A 94 10.65 -5.47 2.65
N VAL A 95 10.58 -6.60 3.32
CA VAL A 95 9.71 -7.71 2.92
C VAL A 95 8.57 -7.82 3.91
N LEU A 96 7.36 -7.83 3.40
CA LEU A 96 6.16 -8.06 4.20
C LEU A 96 5.83 -9.56 4.16
N THR A 97 5.80 -10.17 5.33
CA THR A 97 5.42 -11.59 5.46
C THR A 97 4.12 -11.68 6.23
N THR A 98 3.06 -12.08 5.53
CA THR A 98 1.74 -12.17 6.12
C THR A 98 0.97 -13.30 5.43
N THR A 99 -0.08 -13.78 6.07
CA THR A 99 -0.98 -14.76 5.48
C THR A 99 -2.19 -14.05 4.88
N LEU A 100 -2.89 -14.73 3.99
CA LEU A 100 -4.11 -14.17 3.40
C LEU A 100 -5.16 -13.85 4.47
N PRO A 101 -5.45 -14.74 5.45
CA PRO A 101 -6.40 -14.40 6.51
C PRO A 101 -6.01 -13.16 7.30
N GLU A 102 -4.72 -12.98 7.62
CA GLU A 102 -4.25 -11.81 8.35
C GLU A 102 -4.45 -10.53 7.54
N THR A 103 -4.15 -10.60 6.24
CA THR A 103 -4.34 -9.46 5.34
C THR A 103 -5.81 -9.07 5.25
N ILE A 104 -6.70 -10.06 5.13
CA ILE A 104 -8.14 -9.81 5.08
C ILE A 104 -8.61 -9.15 6.38
N GLU A 105 -8.16 -9.64 7.53
CA GLU A 105 -8.50 -9.05 8.83
C GLU A 105 -8.10 -7.58 8.88
N MET A 106 -6.86 -7.27 8.47
CA MET A 106 -6.36 -5.90 8.47
C MET A 106 -7.22 -5.00 7.59
N VAL A 107 -7.48 -5.44 6.37
CA VAL A 107 -8.23 -4.63 5.40
C VAL A 107 -9.65 -4.37 5.89
N LEU A 108 -10.31 -5.39 6.44
CA LEU A 108 -11.66 -5.22 6.98
C LEU A 108 -11.69 -4.28 8.17
N ALA A 109 -10.68 -4.33 9.04
CA ALA A 109 -10.56 -3.43 10.18
C ALA A 109 -10.40 -1.98 9.74
N VAL A 110 -9.61 -1.74 8.69
CA VAL A 110 -9.42 -0.40 8.12
C VAL A 110 -10.71 0.08 7.44
N GLU A 111 -11.32 -0.77 6.64
CA GLU A 111 -12.54 -0.44 5.90
C GLU A 111 -13.68 -0.07 6.85
N SER A 112 -13.80 -0.78 7.98
CA SER A 112 -14.82 -0.52 8.97
C SER A 112 -14.48 0.63 9.91
N SER A 113 -13.34 1.27 9.71
CA SER A 113 -12.84 2.39 10.51
C SER A 113 -12.44 2.01 11.94
N GLN A 114 -12.28 0.72 12.21
CA GLN A 114 -11.74 0.26 13.49
C GLN A 114 -10.24 0.54 13.59
N TRP A 115 -9.53 0.43 12.46
CA TRP A 115 -8.11 0.72 12.38
C TRP A 115 -7.87 1.94 11.51
N LYS A 116 -6.91 2.74 11.96
CA LYS A 116 -6.39 3.88 11.21
C LYS A 116 -4.89 3.65 10.97
N VAL A 117 -4.18 4.71 10.60
CA VAL A 117 -2.76 4.59 10.22
C VAL A 117 -1.92 3.99 11.35
N ASP A 118 -2.14 4.38 12.60
CA ASP A 118 -1.35 3.88 13.72
C ASP A 118 -1.45 2.35 13.88
N GLU A 119 -2.66 1.82 13.77
CA GLU A 119 -2.87 0.37 13.89
C GLU A 119 -2.27 -0.38 12.70
N ILE A 120 -2.37 0.17 11.51
CA ILE A 120 -1.75 -0.42 10.32
C ILE A 120 -0.23 -0.45 10.51
N GLU A 121 0.34 0.65 10.98
CA GLU A 121 1.78 0.73 11.25
C GLU A 121 2.23 -0.36 12.21
N THR A 122 1.54 -0.52 13.33
CA THR A 122 1.85 -1.55 14.32
C THR A 122 1.79 -2.94 13.68
N TRP A 123 0.75 -3.20 12.90
CA TRP A 123 0.56 -4.46 12.21
C TRP A 123 1.70 -4.75 11.22
N LEU A 124 2.09 -3.72 10.45
CA LEU A 124 3.21 -3.85 9.50
C LEU A 124 4.54 -4.12 10.22
N ARG A 125 4.80 -3.39 11.32
CA ARG A 125 6.07 -3.56 12.05
C ARG A 125 6.26 -4.97 12.58
N GLN A 126 5.18 -5.66 12.87
CA GLN A 126 5.23 -7.05 13.33
C GLN A 126 5.51 -8.05 12.21
N ARG A 127 5.42 -7.61 10.95
CA ARG A 127 5.43 -8.50 9.79
C ARG A 127 6.48 -8.13 8.72
N VAL A 128 7.22 -7.05 8.91
CA VAL A 128 8.26 -6.66 7.96
C VAL A 128 9.63 -7.12 8.45
N SER A 129 10.49 -7.41 7.48
CA SER A 129 11.89 -7.69 7.74
C SER A 129 12.71 -7.07 6.62
N ARG A 130 14.03 -6.99 6.82
CA ARG A 130 14.90 -6.47 5.79
C ARG A 130 14.93 -7.41 4.59
N ARG A 131 14.84 -6.83 3.40
CA ARG A 131 15.02 -7.61 2.18
C ARG A 131 16.51 -7.97 2.06
N GLU A 132 16.78 -9.26 1.96
CA GLU A 132 18.17 -9.70 1.78
C GLU A 132 18.62 -9.40 0.36
N LEU A 133 19.84 -8.86 0.26
CA LEU A 133 20.46 -8.65 -1.02
C LEU A 133 21.24 -9.93 -1.34
N SER A 134 20.83 -10.59 -2.41
CA SER A 134 21.56 -11.77 -2.87
C SER A 134 22.92 -11.31 -3.37
N GLY A 135 23.85 -11.75 -2.76
CA GLY A 135 25.16 -11.58 -2.97
C GLY A 135 26.08 -11.17 -3.81
#